data_019fc6e451069b18d00583a7c460e170
#
_entry.id   019fc6e451069b18d00583a7c460e170
#
_cell.length_a   1.000
_cell.length_b   1.000
_cell.length_c   1.000
_cell.angle_alpha   90.00
_cell.angle_beta   90.00
_cell.angle_gamma   90.00
#
_symmetry.space_group_name_H-M   'P 1'
#
loop_
_entity.id
_entity.type
_entity.pdbx_description
1 polymer ?
#
loop_
_entity_poly.entity_id
_entity_poly.type
_entity_poly.pdbx_seq_one_letter_code
_entity_poly.pdbx_strand_id
1 'polypeptide(L)'
;PENFLTLLTASFLHASWMHIAGNMLYLLVFGPAAEGALGHLRFSAIYLAAGASGLLAQALAHPSSTTPIVGASASIAGLLGAYLVLLPKSKVTTVIPVPFALEFAALPAAFLVILWFVLQVAGALEAGSSGTAWFAHIAGFIVGAAMAAAFRRR
;
A
#
# COMPACT_ATOMS: atom_id res chain seq x y z
N PRO A 1 19.88 -6.19 3.94
CA PRO A 1 19.29 -7.43 4.43
C PRO A 1 20.23 -8.58 4.16
N GLU A 2 20.66 -9.26 5.21
CA GLU A 2 21.56 -10.42 5.13
C GLU A 2 20.89 -11.62 4.44
N ASN A 3 19.57 -11.54 4.23
CA ASN A 3 18.79 -12.61 3.63
C ASN A 3 17.69 -12.05 2.72
N PHE A 4 17.73 -12.38 1.42
CA PHE A 4 16.67 -11.99 0.47
C PHE A 4 15.28 -12.49 0.87
N LEU A 5 15.19 -13.56 1.66
CA LEU A 5 13.93 -14.07 2.20
C LEU A 5 13.23 -13.04 3.11
N THR A 6 13.99 -12.18 3.81
CA THR A 6 13.39 -11.15 4.67
C THR A 6 12.60 -10.11 3.88
N LEU A 7 12.94 -9.85 2.62
CA LEU A 7 12.17 -8.97 1.74
C LEU A 7 10.76 -9.49 1.47
N LEU A 8 10.57 -10.81 1.54
CA LEU A 8 9.25 -11.42 1.39
C LEU A 8 8.56 -11.61 2.74
N THR A 9 9.27 -12.20 3.71
CA THR A 9 8.67 -12.58 4.99
C THR A 9 8.30 -11.39 5.87
N ALA A 10 9.03 -10.28 5.79
CA ALA A 10 8.74 -9.06 6.53
C ALA A 10 7.36 -8.47 6.20
N SER A 11 6.84 -8.70 4.99
CA SER A 11 5.49 -8.29 4.58
C SER A 11 4.37 -9.02 5.33
N PHE A 12 4.67 -10.12 6.02
CA PHE A 12 3.70 -10.90 6.79
C PHE A 12 3.82 -10.71 8.29
N LEU A 13 4.83 -9.94 8.76
CA LEU A 13 5.01 -9.59 10.16
C LEU A 13 4.41 -8.21 10.43
N HIS A 14 3.94 -7.98 11.65
CA HIS A 14 3.36 -6.71 12.05
C HIS A 14 3.83 -6.31 13.45
N ALA A 15 4.11 -5.02 13.64
CA ALA A 15 4.63 -4.48 14.90
C ALA A 15 3.56 -4.36 16.01
N SER A 16 2.28 -4.30 15.66
CA SER A 16 1.18 -4.16 16.61
C SER A 16 -0.15 -4.66 16.04
N TRP A 17 -1.14 -4.86 16.93
CA TRP A 17 -2.51 -5.21 16.54
C TRP A 17 -3.17 -4.13 15.68
N MET A 18 -2.93 -2.85 15.98
CA MET A 18 -3.44 -1.74 15.15
C MET A 18 -2.80 -1.71 13.77
N HIS A 19 -1.51 -2.06 13.68
CA HIS A 19 -0.81 -2.15 12.40
C HIS A 19 -1.38 -3.25 11.51
N ILE A 20 -1.63 -4.45 12.04
CA ILE A 20 -2.27 -5.52 11.25
C ILE A 20 -3.73 -5.16 10.92
N ALA A 21 -4.49 -4.59 11.86
CA ALA A 21 -5.88 -4.20 11.63
C ALA A 21 -5.99 -3.15 10.50
N GLY A 22 -5.12 -2.14 10.50
CA GLY A 22 -5.07 -1.14 9.43
C GLY A 22 -4.74 -1.76 8.07
N ASN A 23 -3.72 -2.62 8.00
CA ASN A 23 -3.36 -3.33 6.78
C ASN A 23 -4.52 -4.22 6.26
N MET A 24 -5.15 -4.97 7.15
CA MET A 24 -6.29 -5.84 6.77
C MET A 24 -7.50 -5.03 6.33
N LEU A 25 -7.76 -3.86 6.92
CA LEU A 25 -8.83 -2.98 6.49
C LEU A 25 -8.62 -2.52 5.04
N TYR A 26 -7.44 -2.02 4.69
CA TYR A 26 -7.13 -1.63 3.31
C TYR A 26 -7.19 -2.82 2.34
N LEU A 27 -6.66 -3.96 2.73
CA LEU A 27 -6.70 -5.17 1.92
C LEU A 27 -8.15 -5.66 1.71
N LEU A 28 -9.00 -5.59 2.72
CA LEU A 28 -10.42 -5.97 2.64
C LEU A 28 -11.20 -5.04 1.71
N VAL A 29 -10.93 -3.74 1.77
CA VAL A 29 -11.66 -2.74 0.97
C VAL A 29 -11.24 -2.75 -0.49
N PHE A 30 -9.94 -2.80 -0.77
CA PHE A 30 -9.39 -2.65 -2.12
C PHE A 30 -8.99 -3.97 -2.77
N GLY A 31 -8.62 -4.98 -1.97
CA GLY A 31 -8.09 -6.26 -2.43
C GLY A 31 -9.03 -7.02 -3.36
N PRO A 32 -10.28 -7.29 -2.98
CA PRO A 32 -11.19 -8.10 -3.80
C PRO A 32 -11.45 -7.51 -5.18
N ALA A 33 -11.60 -6.19 -5.28
CA ALA A 33 -11.82 -5.52 -6.57
C ALA A 33 -10.54 -5.50 -7.42
N ALA A 34 -9.37 -5.30 -6.81
CA ALA A 34 -8.08 -5.38 -7.51
C ALA A 34 -7.81 -6.80 -8.01
N GLU A 35 -8.08 -7.82 -7.18
CA GLU A 35 -7.92 -9.22 -7.54
C GLU A 35 -8.89 -9.63 -8.66
N GLY A 36 -10.14 -9.19 -8.59
CA GLY A 36 -11.14 -9.42 -9.63
C GLY A 36 -10.71 -8.83 -10.99
N ALA A 37 -10.04 -7.69 -10.98
CA ALA A 37 -9.54 -7.04 -12.20
C ALA A 37 -8.24 -7.67 -12.75
N LEU A 38 -7.39 -8.23 -11.89
CA LEU A 38 -6.07 -8.76 -12.24
C LEU A 38 -6.05 -10.28 -12.43
N GLY A 39 -6.90 -10.99 -11.70
CA GLY A 39 -6.79 -12.42 -11.45
C GLY A 39 -5.71 -12.77 -10.41
N HIS A 40 -5.82 -13.93 -9.80
CA HIS A 40 -4.99 -14.36 -8.65
C HIS A 40 -3.48 -14.24 -8.88
N LEU A 41 -2.98 -14.67 -10.05
CA LEU A 41 -1.54 -14.70 -10.32
C LEU A 41 -0.94 -13.28 -10.43
N ARG A 42 -1.60 -12.38 -11.16
CA ARG A 42 -1.11 -11.00 -11.32
C ARG A 42 -1.25 -10.20 -10.03
N PHE A 43 -2.33 -10.41 -9.29
CA PHE A 43 -2.52 -9.84 -7.96
C PHE A 43 -1.38 -10.25 -7.02
N SER A 44 -1.10 -11.56 -6.91
CA SER A 44 -0.01 -12.07 -6.07
C SER A 44 1.36 -11.56 -6.52
N ALA A 45 1.60 -11.50 -7.83
CA ALA A 45 2.84 -10.96 -8.37
C ALA A 45 3.04 -9.48 -8.00
N ILE A 46 2.00 -8.63 -8.11
CA ILE A 46 2.05 -7.23 -7.69
C ILE A 46 2.28 -7.14 -6.19
N TYR A 47 1.53 -7.90 -5.39
CA TYR A 47 1.66 -7.89 -3.94
C TYR A 47 3.10 -8.17 -3.49
N LEU A 48 3.69 -9.25 -3.99
CA LEU A 48 5.05 -9.66 -3.61
C LEU A 48 6.12 -8.70 -4.16
N ALA A 49 6.01 -8.29 -5.44
CA ALA A 49 6.97 -7.40 -6.06
C ALA A 49 6.96 -6.00 -5.41
N ALA A 50 5.77 -5.46 -5.14
CA ALA A 50 5.62 -4.16 -4.48
C ALA A 50 6.15 -4.20 -3.04
N GLY A 51 5.88 -5.27 -2.29
CA GLY A 51 6.41 -5.48 -0.94
C GLY A 51 7.94 -5.51 -0.93
N ALA A 52 8.53 -6.37 -1.75
CA ALA A 52 9.98 -6.50 -1.84
C ALA A 52 10.67 -5.20 -2.29
N SER A 53 10.14 -4.56 -3.33
CA SER A 53 10.67 -3.28 -3.84
C SER A 53 10.54 -2.15 -2.83
N GLY A 54 9.42 -2.10 -2.10
CA GLY A 54 9.20 -1.11 -1.06
C GLY A 54 10.19 -1.26 0.09
N LEU A 55 10.36 -2.48 0.62
CA LEU A 55 11.33 -2.76 1.68
C LEU A 55 12.76 -2.41 1.25
N LEU A 56 13.13 -2.74 0.01
CA LEU A 56 14.43 -2.39 -0.54
C LEU A 56 14.60 -0.86 -0.64
N ALA A 57 13.59 -0.14 -1.13
CA ALA A 57 13.64 1.33 -1.25
C ALA A 57 13.82 2.00 0.12
N GLN A 58 13.12 1.52 1.16
CA GLN A 58 13.27 2.04 2.52
C GLN A 58 14.67 1.75 3.07
N ALA A 59 15.20 0.55 2.85
CA ALA A 59 16.54 0.19 3.30
C ALA A 59 17.63 1.04 2.61
N LEU A 60 17.46 1.35 1.34
CA LEU A 60 18.38 2.21 0.58
C LEU A 60 18.28 3.68 1.00
N ALA A 61 17.07 4.16 1.33
CA ALA A 61 16.88 5.53 1.81
C ALA A 61 17.46 5.75 3.22
N HIS A 62 17.51 4.71 4.05
CA HIS A 62 17.99 4.77 5.43
C HIS A 62 18.98 3.63 5.74
N PRO A 63 20.18 3.62 5.12
CA PRO A 63 21.11 2.48 5.21
C PRO A 63 21.69 2.27 6.62
N SER A 64 21.69 3.30 7.46
CA SER A 64 22.14 3.24 8.85
C SER A 64 21.04 2.94 9.87
N SER A 65 19.79 2.77 9.42
CA SER A 65 18.69 2.48 10.33
C SER A 65 18.78 1.05 10.86
N THR A 66 18.68 0.91 12.18
CA THR A 66 18.56 -0.39 12.87
C THR A 66 17.10 -0.75 13.18
N THR A 67 16.14 0.13 12.83
CA THR A 67 14.72 -0.11 13.06
C THR A 67 14.23 -1.20 12.10
N PRO A 68 13.64 -2.29 12.61
CA PRO A 68 13.06 -3.32 11.76
C PRO A 68 11.92 -2.77 10.91
N ILE A 69 11.93 -3.09 9.61
CA ILE A 69 10.86 -2.74 8.69
C ILE A 69 9.98 -3.98 8.51
N VAL A 70 8.72 -3.89 8.94
CA VAL A 70 7.75 -4.99 8.87
C VAL A 70 6.38 -4.46 8.46
N GLY A 71 5.57 -5.31 7.86
CA GLY A 71 4.18 -5.02 7.51
C GLY A 71 3.86 -5.21 6.04
N ALA A 72 2.59 -5.54 5.78
CA ALA A 72 2.04 -5.70 4.43
C ALA A 72 1.86 -4.38 3.67
N SER A 73 2.13 -3.24 4.33
CA SER A 73 1.72 -1.92 3.85
C SER A 73 2.36 -1.51 2.51
N ALA A 74 3.61 -1.91 2.24
CA ALA A 74 4.24 -1.69 0.93
C ALA A 74 3.58 -2.51 -0.19
N SER A 75 3.22 -3.76 0.09
CA SER A 75 2.45 -4.63 -0.81
C SER A 75 1.07 -4.04 -1.09
N ILE A 76 0.37 -3.59 -0.04
CA ILE A 76 -0.94 -2.96 -0.12
C ILE A 76 -0.85 -1.63 -0.89
N ALA A 77 0.20 -0.84 -0.67
CA ALA A 77 0.47 0.35 -1.47
C ALA A 77 0.55 0.02 -2.97
N GLY A 78 1.21 -1.09 -3.33
CA GLY A 78 1.24 -1.58 -4.70
C GLY A 78 -0.14 -1.95 -5.25
N LEU A 79 -0.97 -2.59 -4.44
CA LEU A 79 -2.35 -2.87 -4.82
C LEU A 79 -3.18 -1.59 -4.99
N LEU A 80 -2.98 -0.56 -4.16
CA LEU A 80 -3.63 0.74 -4.33
C LEU A 80 -3.18 1.43 -5.62
N GLY A 81 -1.89 1.37 -5.95
CA GLY A 81 -1.36 1.86 -7.24
C GLY A 81 -1.98 1.13 -8.43
N ALA A 82 -2.08 -0.20 -8.36
CA ALA A 82 -2.74 -1.00 -9.38
C ALA A 82 -4.24 -0.68 -9.48
N TYR A 83 -4.91 -0.52 -8.35
CA TYR A 83 -6.32 -0.15 -8.27
C TYR A 83 -6.61 1.17 -8.98
N LEU A 84 -5.79 2.19 -8.73
CA LEU A 84 -5.91 3.49 -9.38
C LEU A 84 -5.83 3.40 -10.90
N VAL A 85 -4.95 2.55 -11.42
CA VAL A 85 -4.77 2.35 -12.88
C VAL A 85 -5.92 1.57 -13.49
N LEU A 86 -6.42 0.54 -12.82
CA LEU A 86 -7.39 -0.41 -13.38
C LEU A 86 -8.84 0.03 -13.15
N LEU A 87 -9.12 0.66 -12.01
CA LEU A 87 -10.46 0.96 -11.52
C LEU A 87 -10.66 2.44 -11.14
N PRO A 88 -10.22 3.41 -11.98
CA PRO A 88 -10.21 4.83 -11.60
C PRO A 88 -11.59 5.44 -11.36
N LYS A 89 -12.66 4.83 -11.89
CA LYS A 89 -14.04 5.32 -11.78
C LYS A 89 -14.84 4.63 -10.66
N SER A 90 -14.24 3.69 -9.95
CA SER A 90 -14.92 2.99 -8.85
C SER A 90 -15.17 3.91 -7.66
N LYS A 91 -16.12 3.51 -6.83
CA LYS A 91 -16.47 4.22 -5.59
C LYS A 91 -16.29 3.28 -4.39
N VAL A 92 -15.90 3.86 -3.27
CA VAL A 92 -15.77 3.18 -1.98
C VAL A 92 -16.76 3.80 -1.01
N THR A 93 -17.57 2.96 -0.36
CA THR A 93 -18.41 3.41 0.73
C THR A 93 -17.53 3.73 1.93
N THR A 94 -17.52 4.99 2.31
CA THR A 94 -16.71 5.54 3.38
C THR A 94 -17.60 5.96 4.53
N VAL A 95 -17.18 5.65 5.75
CA VAL A 95 -17.84 6.13 6.96
C VAL A 95 -17.28 7.49 7.33
N ILE A 96 -18.14 8.48 7.41
CA ILE A 96 -17.79 9.85 7.79
C ILE A 96 -18.32 10.09 9.20
N PRO A 97 -17.45 10.23 10.21
CA PRO A 97 -17.90 10.62 11.54
C PRO A 97 -18.35 12.08 11.51
N VAL A 98 -19.61 12.31 11.86
CA VAL A 98 -20.18 13.65 12.08
C VAL A 98 -20.59 13.78 13.54
N PRO A 99 -20.77 14.98 14.08
CA PRO A 99 -21.24 15.13 15.45
C PRO A 99 -22.52 14.33 15.69
N PHE A 100 -22.46 13.41 16.67
CA PHE A 100 -23.57 12.54 17.11
C PHE A 100 -24.06 11.47 16.10
N ALA A 101 -23.39 11.27 14.94
CA ALA A 101 -23.78 10.27 13.95
C ALA A 101 -22.61 9.72 13.14
N LEU A 102 -22.86 8.61 12.45
CA LEU A 102 -21.99 8.09 11.39
C LEU A 102 -22.75 8.18 10.08
N GLU A 103 -22.22 8.93 9.11
CA GLU A 103 -22.76 9.00 7.76
C GLU A 103 -22.00 8.11 6.80
N PHE A 104 -22.72 7.56 5.83
CA PHE A 104 -22.12 6.74 4.78
C PHE A 104 -22.15 7.48 3.46
N ALA A 105 -21.00 7.70 2.87
CA ALA A 105 -20.87 8.34 1.57
C ALA A 105 -20.08 7.47 0.60
N ALA A 106 -20.55 7.41 -0.64
CA ALA A 106 -19.82 6.74 -1.73
C ALA A 106 -18.85 7.72 -2.38
N LEU A 107 -17.59 7.70 -1.96
CA LEU A 107 -16.54 8.57 -2.48
C LEU A 107 -15.82 7.91 -3.68
N PRO A 108 -15.31 8.70 -4.66
CA PRO A 108 -14.46 8.18 -5.70
C PRO A 108 -13.21 7.52 -5.10
N ALA A 109 -12.96 6.25 -5.44
CA ALA A 109 -11.79 5.54 -4.93
C ALA A 109 -10.47 6.22 -5.33
N ALA A 110 -10.42 6.79 -6.54
CA ALA A 110 -9.27 7.55 -7.00
C ALA A 110 -8.93 8.73 -6.07
N PHE A 111 -9.94 9.46 -5.56
CA PHE A 111 -9.73 10.54 -4.61
C PHE A 111 -9.08 10.04 -3.32
N LEU A 112 -9.61 8.95 -2.74
CA LEU A 112 -9.09 8.37 -1.50
C LEU A 112 -7.66 7.85 -1.67
N VAL A 113 -7.38 7.16 -2.78
CA VAL A 113 -6.06 6.59 -3.08
C VAL A 113 -5.03 7.68 -3.36
N ILE A 114 -5.39 8.73 -4.12
CA ILE A 114 -4.49 9.86 -4.38
C ILE A 114 -4.21 10.64 -3.09
N LEU A 115 -5.23 10.92 -2.29
CA LEU A 115 -5.06 11.58 -0.99
C LEU A 115 -4.11 10.77 -0.10
N TRP A 116 -4.34 9.46 -0.01
CA TRP A 116 -3.47 8.57 0.77
C TRP A 116 -2.02 8.66 0.26
N PHE A 117 -1.79 8.62 -1.07
CA PHE A 117 -0.45 8.69 -1.66
C PHE A 117 0.24 10.04 -1.40
N VAL A 118 -0.50 11.15 -1.53
CA VAL A 118 0.02 12.49 -1.21
C VAL A 118 0.48 12.57 0.25
N LEU A 119 -0.26 11.99 1.18
CA LEU A 119 0.14 11.92 2.59
C LEU A 119 1.41 11.08 2.79
N GLN A 120 1.65 10.02 1.99
CA GLN A 120 2.92 9.27 2.05
C GLN A 120 4.10 10.14 1.59
N VAL A 121 3.91 10.90 0.51
CA VAL A 121 4.95 11.81 0.00
C VAL A 121 5.22 12.93 1.00
N ALA A 122 4.19 13.54 1.57
CA ALA A 122 4.33 14.56 2.59
C ALA A 122 5.08 14.04 3.81
N GLY A 123 4.72 12.85 4.32
CA GLY A 123 5.40 12.23 5.45
C GLY A 123 6.88 11.89 5.16
N ALA A 124 7.22 11.54 3.91
CA ALA A 124 8.61 11.32 3.51
C ALA A 124 9.45 12.61 3.45
N LEU A 125 8.81 13.75 3.21
CA LEU A 125 9.46 15.07 3.18
C LEU A 125 9.64 15.68 4.58
N GLU A 126 8.82 15.28 5.54
CA GLU A 126 8.97 15.68 6.93
C GLU A 126 10.15 14.93 7.55
N ALA A 127 11.24 15.63 7.85
CA ALA A 127 12.48 15.08 8.39
C ALA A 127 12.36 14.60 9.86
N GLY A 128 11.31 13.87 10.19
CA GLY A 128 11.01 13.34 11.52
C GLY A 128 10.97 11.82 11.56
N SER A 129 11.44 11.22 12.64
CA SER A 129 11.38 9.78 12.90
C SER A 129 9.96 9.33 13.31
N SER A 130 9.02 9.32 12.37
CA SER A 130 7.64 8.89 12.64
C SER A 130 7.49 7.37 12.83
N GLY A 131 8.57 6.61 12.66
CA GLY A 131 8.53 5.14 12.67
C GLY A 131 7.83 4.53 11.46
N THR A 132 7.32 5.36 10.53
CA THR A 132 6.63 4.92 9.31
C THR A 132 7.62 4.80 8.14
N ALA A 133 7.53 3.70 7.40
CA ALA A 133 8.38 3.43 6.25
C ALA A 133 7.83 4.10 4.97
N TRP A 134 7.85 5.42 4.91
CA TRP A 134 7.27 6.21 3.81
C TRP A 134 7.79 5.83 2.44
N PHE A 135 9.11 5.66 2.29
CA PHE A 135 9.73 5.26 1.02
C PHE A 135 9.29 3.88 0.57
N ALA A 136 9.01 2.96 1.52
CA ALA A 136 8.46 1.65 1.19
C ALA A 136 7.06 1.77 0.56
N HIS A 137 6.22 2.65 1.10
CA HIS A 137 4.88 2.87 0.56
C HIS A 137 4.92 3.52 -0.83
N ILE A 138 5.74 4.55 -1.02
CA ILE A 138 5.88 5.25 -2.30
C ILE A 138 6.39 4.29 -3.39
N ALA A 139 7.46 3.55 -3.10
CA ALA A 139 8.03 2.61 -4.06
C ALA A 139 7.06 1.46 -4.39
N GLY A 140 6.41 0.89 -3.37
CA GLY A 140 5.38 -0.14 -3.55
C GLY A 140 4.26 0.34 -4.46
N PHE A 141 3.73 1.54 -4.22
CA PHE A 141 2.68 2.14 -5.02
C PHE A 141 3.09 2.30 -6.49
N ILE A 142 4.27 2.85 -6.75
CA ILE A 142 4.79 3.08 -8.11
C ILE A 142 4.96 1.74 -8.84
N VAL A 143 5.54 0.73 -8.18
CA VAL A 143 5.75 -0.60 -8.77
C VAL A 143 4.40 -1.25 -9.12
N GLY A 144 3.43 -1.19 -8.20
CA GLY A 144 2.10 -1.75 -8.46
C GLY A 144 1.37 -1.06 -9.60
N ALA A 145 1.42 0.27 -9.67
CA ALA A 145 0.83 1.04 -10.76
C ALA A 145 1.50 0.71 -12.12
N ALA A 146 2.82 0.63 -12.15
CA ALA A 146 3.57 0.30 -13.36
C ALA A 146 3.27 -1.12 -13.86
N MET A 147 3.24 -2.11 -12.96
CA MET A 147 2.89 -3.50 -13.31
C MET A 147 1.45 -3.60 -13.82
N ALA A 148 0.51 -2.94 -13.17
CA ALA A 148 -0.89 -2.93 -13.61
C ALA A 148 -1.06 -2.29 -15.00
N ALA A 149 -0.34 -1.20 -15.28
CA ALA A 149 -0.32 -0.57 -16.59
C ALA A 149 0.25 -1.50 -17.69
N ALA A 150 1.29 -2.27 -17.35
CA ALA A 150 1.86 -3.27 -18.25
C ALA A 150 0.89 -4.45 -18.52
N PHE A 151 0.18 -4.91 -17.48
CA PHE A 151 -0.80 -5.99 -17.62
C PHE A 151 -2.08 -5.58 -18.36
N ARG A 152 -2.45 -4.30 -18.30
CA ARG A 152 -3.62 -3.76 -19.02
C ARG A 152 -3.44 -3.74 -20.54
N ARG A 153 -2.19 -3.68 -21.02
CA ARG A 153 -1.87 -3.61 -22.47
C ARG A 153 -1.91 -4.97 -23.18
N ARG A 154 -2.18 -6.04 -22.45
CA ARG A 154 -2.25 -7.42 -22.99
C ARG A 154 -3.68 -7.96 -22.84
#